data_6f1b00066f10e048402ebf8e426ae20a
#
_entry.id   6f1b00066f10e048402ebf8e426ae20a
#
_cell.length_a   1.000
_cell.length_b   1.000
_cell.length_c   1.000
_cell.angle_alpha   90.00
_cell.angle_beta   90.00
_cell.angle_gamma   90.00
#
_symmetry.space_group_name_H-M   'P 1'
#
loop_
_entity.id
_entity.type
_entity.pdbx_description
1 polymer ?
#
loop_
_entity_poly.entity_id
_entity_poly.type
_entity_poly.pdbx_seq_one_letter_code
_entity_poly.pdbx_strand_id
1 'polypeptide(L)'
;MMKFETVIGLEVHVELKTESKIFSASPNHFGAEPNSNTSVIDLGYPGVLPVVNKKVVEYAMKAAMALNCEVAEHTKFDRKNYFYPDNPKAYQISQFDKPIGENGWIEIEVNGYTKKIGITRIHMEEDAGKLTHGDGYSLVDYNRQGTPLVEIVSEPDIRTPDEAYAYLEKLKSIIQYTGVSDCKMEEGSLRCDANISIRPVGQEEFGTKTELKNLNSFNFVRKGLEHEEKRQEQEILAGREIQQETRRFDDVTNTTLLMRVKEGSDDYRYFPEPDLPDLYIDEEWMARVRAEIPELPDQRKKRYVEEMGLPAYDAEVLTVSKEMADFFESVVKADADPKQASNWLMGEFSAYLKAESKELHETALTPEGLAGMIKLIENGTISSKIAKQVFKELIENGGQAEQIVKEKGLVQISDEGALLKIISEIIDANPQSVEDFKGGKDKAKGFLVGQIMKATKGQANPPLVNKLLVDELNKR
;
A
#
# COMPACT_ATOMS: atom_id res chain seq x y z
N MET A 1 13.87 15.34 -35.08
CA MET A 1 13.68 14.02 -34.47
C MET A 1 12.19 13.82 -34.24
N MET A 2 11.64 12.72 -34.71
CA MET A 2 10.24 12.37 -34.45
C MET A 2 10.08 12.17 -32.93
N LYS A 3 9.08 12.80 -32.33
CA LYS A 3 8.76 12.61 -30.90
C LYS A 3 7.59 11.65 -30.80
N PHE A 4 7.66 10.74 -29.86
CA PHE A 4 6.62 9.76 -29.60
C PHE A 4 5.88 10.06 -28.31
N GLU A 5 4.63 9.66 -28.24
CA GLU A 5 3.79 9.62 -27.06
C GLU A 5 3.48 8.18 -26.73
N THR A 6 3.67 7.81 -25.48
CA THR A 6 3.33 6.49 -24.96
C THR A 6 1.87 6.44 -24.54
N VAL A 7 1.19 5.34 -24.82
CA VAL A 7 -0.19 5.06 -24.41
C VAL A 7 -0.22 3.74 -23.67
N ILE A 8 -0.69 3.79 -22.41
CA ILE A 8 -0.70 2.64 -21.51
C ILE A 8 -2.13 2.44 -20.99
N GLY A 9 -2.57 1.18 -20.99
CA GLY A 9 -3.76 0.69 -20.30
C GLY A 9 -3.38 -0.46 -19.37
N LEU A 10 -4.03 -0.54 -18.23
CA LEU A 10 -3.78 -1.57 -17.21
C LEU A 10 -5.03 -2.41 -16.97
N GLU A 11 -4.83 -3.72 -16.83
CA GLU A 11 -5.81 -4.70 -16.42
C GLU A 11 -5.39 -5.24 -15.05
N VAL A 12 -6.16 -4.94 -14.01
CA VAL A 12 -5.82 -5.30 -12.64
C VAL A 12 -6.83 -6.28 -12.09
N HIS A 13 -6.37 -7.47 -11.74
CA HIS A 13 -7.17 -8.52 -11.11
C HIS A 13 -6.98 -8.47 -9.60
N VAL A 14 -8.08 -8.45 -8.87
CA VAL A 14 -8.10 -8.40 -7.40
C VAL A 14 -8.93 -9.56 -6.86
N GLU A 15 -8.32 -10.45 -6.09
CA GLU A 15 -9.03 -11.49 -5.37
C GLU A 15 -9.81 -10.89 -4.19
N LEU A 16 -11.09 -11.25 -4.09
CA LEU A 16 -11.96 -10.79 -3.00
C LEU A 16 -11.87 -11.77 -1.82
N LYS A 17 -11.65 -11.25 -0.63
CA LYS A 17 -11.44 -12.05 0.59
C LYS A 17 -12.76 -12.48 1.27
N THR A 18 -13.60 -13.17 0.53
CA THR A 18 -14.79 -13.81 1.09
C THR A 18 -14.43 -15.15 1.73
N GLU A 19 -15.26 -15.66 2.63
CA GLU A 19 -15.02 -16.97 3.29
C GLU A 19 -15.15 -18.15 2.33
N SER A 20 -16.04 -18.01 1.35
CA SER A 20 -16.28 -19.03 0.32
C SER A 20 -16.10 -18.46 -1.08
N LYS A 21 -15.94 -19.36 -2.05
CA LYS A 21 -15.79 -19.04 -3.47
C LYS A 21 -17.01 -18.37 -4.09
N ILE A 22 -16.85 -17.84 -5.31
CA ILE A 22 -17.91 -17.07 -5.97
C ILE A 22 -19.14 -17.90 -6.31
N PHE A 23 -18.99 -19.16 -6.73
CA PHE A 23 -20.09 -20.00 -7.20
C PHE A 23 -20.26 -21.31 -6.44
N SER A 24 -19.46 -21.54 -5.41
CA SER A 24 -19.54 -22.74 -4.57
C SER A 24 -19.30 -22.39 -3.10
N ALA A 25 -19.61 -23.34 -2.22
CA ALA A 25 -19.35 -23.22 -0.78
C ALA A 25 -17.91 -23.63 -0.39
N SER A 26 -17.03 -23.93 -1.35
CA SER A 26 -15.64 -24.27 -1.07
C SER A 26 -14.94 -23.12 -0.35
N PRO A 27 -14.03 -23.40 0.61
CA PRO A 27 -13.29 -22.37 1.32
C PRO A 27 -12.44 -21.52 0.35
N ASN A 28 -12.36 -20.22 0.66
CA ASN A 28 -11.58 -19.25 -0.09
C ASN A 28 -10.46 -18.70 0.79
N HIS A 29 -9.40 -19.49 1.02
CA HIS A 29 -8.21 -19.04 1.75
C HIS A 29 -6.94 -19.57 1.11
N PHE A 30 -5.89 -18.77 1.20
CA PHE A 30 -4.56 -19.09 0.67
C PHE A 30 -3.82 -20.09 1.54
N GLY A 31 -2.93 -20.90 0.93
CA GLY A 31 -1.96 -21.72 1.64
C GLY A 31 -2.45 -23.09 2.12
N ALA A 32 -3.65 -23.53 1.70
CA ALA A 32 -4.11 -24.89 1.98
C ALA A 32 -3.36 -25.94 1.16
N GLU A 33 -3.41 -27.20 1.61
CA GLU A 33 -2.86 -28.34 0.86
C GLU A 33 -3.45 -28.39 -0.56
N PRO A 34 -2.65 -28.69 -1.60
CA PRO A 34 -3.12 -28.72 -2.98
C PRO A 34 -4.40 -29.53 -3.18
N ASN A 35 -5.34 -28.97 -3.91
CA ASN A 35 -6.65 -29.58 -4.22
C ASN A 35 -7.53 -29.94 -3.00
N SER A 36 -7.31 -29.30 -1.84
CA SER A 36 -8.12 -29.49 -0.64
C SER A 36 -9.30 -28.52 -0.52
N ASN A 37 -9.20 -27.33 -1.13
CA ASN A 37 -10.23 -26.28 -1.16
C ASN A 37 -11.00 -26.27 -2.49
N THR A 38 -11.44 -27.44 -2.94
CA THR A 38 -12.16 -27.58 -4.20
C THR A 38 -13.32 -28.58 -4.07
N SER A 39 -14.36 -28.37 -4.85
CA SER A 39 -15.55 -29.21 -4.90
C SER A 39 -15.88 -29.62 -6.32
N VAL A 40 -16.87 -30.51 -6.46
CA VAL A 40 -17.36 -30.92 -7.78
C VAL A 40 -17.93 -29.76 -8.60
N ILE A 41 -18.39 -28.68 -7.93
CA ILE A 41 -18.87 -27.46 -8.61
C ILE A 41 -17.68 -26.71 -9.22
N ASP A 42 -16.60 -26.53 -8.46
CA ASP A 42 -15.40 -25.86 -8.95
C ASP A 42 -14.75 -26.62 -10.12
N LEU A 43 -14.82 -27.95 -10.08
CA LEU A 43 -14.29 -28.84 -11.12
C LEU A 43 -15.21 -28.99 -12.33
N GLY A 44 -16.44 -28.47 -12.25
CA GLY A 44 -17.40 -28.55 -13.36
C GLY A 44 -17.88 -29.95 -13.69
N TYR A 45 -18.15 -30.79 -12.70
CA TYR A 45 -18.68 -32.13 -12.92
C TYR A 45 -20.05 -32.07 -13.59
N PRO A 46 -20.42 -33.08 -14.39
CA PRO A 46 -21.71 -33.10 -15.05
C PRO A 46 -22.89 -32.99 -14.04
N GLY A 47 -23.79 -32.05 -14.31
CA GLY A 47 -24.98 -31.82 -13.48
C GLY A 47 -24.80 -30.88 -12.28
N VAL A 48 -23.61 -30.30 -12.08
CA VAL A 48 -23.40 -29.28 -11.06
C VAL A 48 -24.03 -27.96 -11.47
N LEU A 49 -24.53 -27.20 -10.48
CA LEU A 49 -25.10 -25.87 -10.69
C LEU A 49 -24.36 -24.85 -9.83
N PRO A 50 -23.83 -23.78 -10.41
CA PRO A 50 -23.24 -22.66 -9.68
C PRO A 50 -24.32 -21.88 -8.92
N VAL A 51 -23.93 -21.27 -7.79
CA VAL A 51 -24.78 -20.35 -7.01
C VAL A 51 -23.97 -19.13 -6.63
N VAL A 52 -24.44 -17.94 -6.99
CA VAL A 52 -23.72 -16.68 -6.73
C VAL A 52 -23.60 -16.41 -5.24
N ASN A 53 -22.38 -16.16 -4.79
CA ASN A 53 -22.11 -15.69 -3.44
C ASN A 53 -22.49 -14.19 -3.32
N LYS A 54 -23.52 -13.90 -2.55
CA LYS A 54 -24.01 -12.53 -2.34
C LYS A 54 -22.93 -11.59 -1.83
N LYS A 55 -22.03 -12.08 -0.96
CA LYS A 55 -20.94 -11.26 -0.40
C LYS A 55 -19.92 -10.83 -1.46
N VAL A 56 -19.71 -11.66 -2.47
CA VAL A 56 -18.87 -11.30 -3.62
C VAL A 56 -19.47 -10.13 -4.39
N VAL A 57 -20.79 -10.17 -4.64
CA VAL A 57 -21.50 -9.06 -5.30
C VAL A 57 -21.37 -7.77 -4.48
N GLU A 58 -21.58 -7.84 -3.17
CA GLU A 58 -21.45 -6.69 -2.26
C GLU A 58 -20.02 -6.13 -2.26
N TYR A 59 -19.00 -6.99 -2.29
CA TYR A 59 -17.59 -6.57 -2.35
C TYR A 59 -17.24 -5.94 -3.70
N ALA A 60 -17.75 -6.51 -4.79
CA ALA A 60 -17.57 -5.93 -6.13
C ALA A 60 -18.23 -4.55 -6.26
N MET A 61 -19.46 -4.40 -5.74
CA MET A 61 -20.16 -3.11 -5.67
C MET A 61 -19.36 -2.09 -4.83
N LYS A 62 -18.85 -2.51 -3.67
CA LYS A 62 -18.05 -1.67 -2.78
C LYS A 62 -16.77 -1.17 -3.47
N ALA A 63 -16.07 -2.07 -4.18
CA ALA A 63 -14.91 -1.72 -4.97
C ALA A 63 -15.27 -0.74 -6.11
N ALA A 64 -16.34 -1.02 -6.86
CA ALA A 64 -16.82 -0.16 -7.93
C ALA A 64 -17.15 1.26 -7.44
N MET A 65 -17.91 1.38 -6.34
CA MET A 65 -18.25 2.67 -5.75
C MET A 65 -17.02 3.44 -5.25
N ALA A 66 -16.04 2.75 -4.63
CA ALA A 66 -14.81 3.37 -4.16
C ALA A 66 -13.91 3.87 -5.31
N LEU A 67 -14.04 3.27 -6.49
CA LEU A 67 -13.37 3.66 -7.73
C LEU A 67 -14.20 4.63 -8.57
N ASN A 68 -15.24 5.23 -8.00
CA ASN A 68 -16.14 6.16 -8.66
C ASN A 68 -16.85 5.60 -9.91
N CYS A 69 -17.04 4.28 -9.98
CA CYS A 69 -17.82 3.65 -11.04
C CYS A 69 -19.32 3.82 -10.83
N GLU A 70 -20.05 3.88 -11.92
CA GLU A 70 -21.50 3.73 -11.94
C GLU A 70 -21.82 2.25 -11.77
N VAL A 71 -22.49 1.90 -10.67
CA VAL A 71 -22.88 0.51 -10.39
C VAL A 71 -24.13 0.16 -11.19
N ALA A 72 -24.13 -0.97 -11.88
CA ALA A 72 -25.22 -1.43 -12.71
C ALA A 72 -26.45 -1.84 -11.84
N GLU A 73 -27.64 -1.36 -12.22
CA GLU A 73 -28.90 -1.84 -11.64
C GLU A 73 -29.26 -3.27 -12.12
N HIS A 74 -28.77 -3.63 -13.30
CA HIS A 74 -28.97 -4.93 -13.93
C HIS A 74 -27.64 -5.44 -14.49
N THR A 75 -27.18 -6.57 -13.98
CA THR A 75 -25.95 -7.23 -14.41
C THR A 75 -26.19 -8.73 -14.57
N LYS A 76 -25.33 -9.40 -15.32
CA LYS A 76 -25.41 -10.85 -15.58
C LYS A 76 -24.02 -11.45 -15.69
N PHE A 77 -23.98 -12.77 -15.64
CA PHE A 77 -22.79 -13.54 -15.92
C PHE A 77 -22.81 -14.12 -17.33
N ASP A 78 -21.63 -14.25 -17.91
CA ASP A 78 -21.37 -14.82 -19.22
C ASP A 78 -20.31 -15.92 -19.12
N ARG A 79 -20.32 -16.87 -20.05
CA ARG A 79 -19.27 -17.85 -20.23
C ARG A 79 -18.22 -17.34 -21.19
N LYS A 80 -16.95 -17.24 -20.69
CA LYS A 80 -15.75 -16.97 -21.47
C LYS A 80 -15.11 -18.31 -21.81
N ASN A 81 -15.24 -18.76 -23.04
CA ASN A 81 -14.84 -20.12 -23.41
C ASN A 81 -13.36 -20.16 -23.83
N TYR A 82 -12.58 -20.94 -23.13
CA TYR A 82 -11.21 -21.29 -23.53
C TYR A 82 -10.78 -22.59 -22.86
N PHE A 83 -9.94 -23.35 -23.56
CA PHE A 83 -9.47 -24.64 -23.12
C PHE A 83 -8.03 -24.53 -22.60
N TYR A 84 -7.85 -24.77 -21.29
CA TYR A 84 -6.54 -24.83 -20.67
C TYR A 84 -6.58 -25.74 -19.43
N PRO A 85 -5.46 -26.40 -19.03
CA PRO A 85 -5.47 -27.37 -17.92
C PRO A 85 -5.94 -26.82 -16.58
N ASP A 86 -5.71 -25.54 -16.29
CA ASP A 86 -6.15 -24.87 -15.04
C ASP A 86 -7.61 -24.39 -15.07
N ASN A 87 -8.27 -24.55 -16.22
CA ASN A 87 -9.69 -24.22 -16.42
C ASN A 87 -10.52 -25.50 -16.63
N PRO A 88 -10.92 -26.21 -15.55
CA PRO A 88 -11.48 -27.57 -15.66
C PRO A 88 -12.82 -27.66 -16.38
N LYS A 89 -13.59 -26.55 -16.40
CA LYS A 89 -14.87 -26.46 -17.11
C LYS A 89 -14.72 -26.16 -18.60
N ALA A 90 -13.51 -25.83 -19.06
CA ALA A 90 -13.22 -25.28 -20.38
C ALA A 90 -13.93 -23.94 -20.68
N TYR A 91 -14.50 -23.30 -19.66
CA TYR A 91 -14.96 -21.92 -19.66
C TYR A 91 -14.78 -21.29 -18.28
N GLN A 92 -14.68 -20.00 -18.25
CA GLN A 92 -14.64 -19.17 -17.05
C GLN A 92 -15.96 -18.39 -16.97
N ILE A 93 -16.61 -18.39 -15.81
CA ILE A 93 -17.76 -17.52 -15.60
C ILE A 93 -17.24 -16.11 -15.29
N SER A 94 -17.65 -15.16 -16.10
CA SER A 94 -17.20 -13.76 -16.10
C SER A 94 -18.38 -12.84 -16.44
N GLN A 95 -18.11 -11.57 -16.75
CA GLN A 95 -19.13 -10.62 -17.24
C GLN A 95 -18.60 -9.94 -18.50
N PHE A 96 -19.37 -9.90 -19.56
CA PHE A 96 -18.95 -9.35 -20.84
C PHE A 96 -19.58 -8.00 -21.15
N ASP A 97 -20.89 -7.97 -21.45
CA ASP A 97 -21.59 -6.77 -21.90
C ASP A 97 -22.35 -6.03 -20.77
N LYS A 98 -22.45 -6.63 -19.59
CA LYS A 98 -23.11 -6.04 -18.41
C LYS A 98 -22.25 -6.21 -17.16
N PRO A 99 -21.11 -5.51 -17.06
CA PRO A 99 -20.27 -5.57 -15.89
C PRO A 99 -20.96 -4.95 -14.68
N ILE A 100 -20.44 -5.22 -13.48
CA ILE A 100 -21.00 -4.68 -12.24
C ILE A 100 -20.82 -3.14 -12.11
N GLY A 101 -19.82 -2.56 -12.78
CA GLY A 101 -19.58 -1.12 -12.75
C GLY A 101 -18.82 -0.64 -13.98
N GLU A 102 -19.09 0.61 -14.37
CA GLU A 102 -18.48 1.26 -15.54
C GLU A 102 -18.18 2.73 -15.25
N ASN A 103 -17.45 3.37 -16.18
CA ASN A 103 -17.20 4.81 -16.19
C ASN A 103 -16.59 5.36 -14.88
N GLY A 104 -15.74 4.58 -14.24
CA GLY A 104 -15.05 4.99 -13.03
C GLY A 104 -13.83 5.85 -13.30
N TRP A 105 -13.17 6.26 -12.23
CA TRP A 105 -11.92 7.01 -12.31
C TRP A 105 -11.21 7.08 -10.95
N ILE A 106 -9.90 7.27 -10.99
CA ILE A 106 -9.10 7.66 -9.83
C ILE A 106 -8.18 8.81 -10.20
N GLU A 107 -7.80 9.61 -9.21
CA GLU A 107 -6.87 10.70 -9.36
C GLU A 107 -5.51 10.30 -8.81
N ILE A 108 -4.46 10.49 -9.59
CA ILE A 108 -3.08 10.21 -9.23
C ILE A 108 -2.27 11.49 -9.09
N GLU A 109 -1.31 11.50 -8.17
CA GLU A 109 -0.30 12.56 -8.04
C GLU A 109 1.06 12.01 -8.48
N VAL A 110 1.69 12.63 -9.46
CA VAL A 110 2.98 12.22 -10.02
C VAL A 110 3.83 13.45 -10.32
N ASN A 111 5.07 13.47 -9.85
CA ASN A 111 6.05 14.52 -10.20
C ASN A 111 5.52 15.97 -10.05
N GLY A 112 4.64 16.19 -9.07
CA GLY A 112 4.08 17.50 -8.74
C GLY A 112 2.88 17.93 -9.58
N TYR A 113 2.28 17.05 -10.36
CA TYR A 113 1.00 17.27 -11.04
C TYR A 113 -0.02 16.21 -10.68
N THR A 114 -1.28 16.57 -10.80
CA THR A 114 -2.43 15.68 -10.59
C THR A 114 -3.04 15.30 -11.92
N LYS A 115 -3.43 14.03 -12.06
CA LYS A 115 -4.05 13.52 -13.26
C LYS A 115 -5.16 12.53 -12.94
N LYS A 116 -6.30 12.69 -13.63
CA LYS A 116 -7.41 11.75 -13.59
C LYS A 116 -7.18 10.63 -14.61
N ILE A 117 -7.26 9.38 -14.14
CA ILE A 117 -7.20 8.19 -14.98
C ILE A 117 -8.59 7.54 -14.96
N GLY A 118 -9.17 7.35 -16.13
CA GLY A 118 -10.46 6.67 -16.29
C GLY A 118 -10.36 5.17 -16.03
N ILE A 119 -11.48 4.62 -15.60
CA ILE A 119 -11.70 3.17 -15.47
C ILE A 119 -12.87 2.84 -16.38
N THR A 120 -12.60 2.05 -17.42
CA THR A 120 -13.63 1.62 -18.38
C THR A 120 -14.69 0.79 -17.69
N ARG A 121 -14.24 -0.21 -16.91
CA ARG A 121 -15.14 -1.11 -16.20
C ARG A 121 -14.46 -1.83 -15.04
N ILE A 122 -15.30 -2.35 -14.16
CA ILE A 122 -15.00 -3.38 -13.19
C ILE A 122 -16.01 -4.51 -13.38
N HIS A 123 -15.54 -5.73 -13.50
CA HIS A 123 -16.41 -6.89 -13.65
C HIS A 123 -16.00 -8.04 -12.73
N MET A 124 -16.98 -8.87 -12.37
CA MET A 124 -16.79 -10.05 -11.55
C MET A 124 -16.45 -11.24 -12.43
N GLU A 125 -15.53 -12.08 -11.94
CA GLU A 125 -15.20 -13.36 -12.55
C GLU A 125 -14.68 -14.37 -11.52
N GLU A 126 -14.58 -15.62 -11.91
CA GLU A 126 -13.89 -16.65 -11.12
C GLU A 126 -12.44 -16.79 -11.57
N ASP A 127 -11.53 -17.05 -10.63
CA ASP A 127 -10.14 -17.36 -10.96
C ASP A 127 -10.00 -18.79 -11.49
N ALA A 128 -8.93 -19.04 -12.26
CA ALA A 128 -8.53 -20.35 -12.71
C ALA A 128 -7.62 -21.04 -11.67
N GLY A 129 -7.39 -22.34 -11.83
CA GLY A 129 -6.44 -23.10 -11.02
C GLY A 129 -5.00 -22.62 -11.20
N LYS A 130 -4.09 -23.23 -10.46
CA LYS A 130 -2.65 -22.93 -10.54
C LYS A 130 -1.92 -24.05 -11.29
N LEU A 131 -1.15 -23.68 -12.32
CA LEU A 131 -0.24 -24.57 -13.01
C LEU A 131 1.19 -24.40 -12.52
N THR A 132 1.83 -25.53 -12.26
CA THR A 132 3.28 -25.58 -12.01
C THR A 132 3.90 -26.51 -13.03
N HIS A 133 4.75 -25.96 -13.91
CA HIS A 133 5.43 -26.72 -14.95
C HIS A 133 6.66 -27.42 -14.39
N GLY A 134 6.76 -28.72 -14.62
CA GLY A 134 7.93 -29.55 -14.37
C GLY A 134 8.57 -30.01 -15.69
N ASP A 135 9.62 -30.82 -15.58
CA ASP A 135 10.27 -31.42 -16.76
C ASP A 135 9.42 -32.57 -17.30
N GLY A 136 8.74 -32.32 -18.43
CA GLY A 136 7.86 -33.28 -19.08
C GLY A 136 6.48 -33.50 -18.47
N TYR A 137 6.10 -32.70 -17.44
CA TYR A 137 4.76 -32.75 -16.84
C TYR A 137 4.34 -31.37 -16.30
N SER A 138 3.07 -31.25 -15.96
CA SER A 138 2.54 -30.09 -15.22
C SER A 138 1.69 -30.57 -14.06
N LEU A 139 1.84 -29.90 -12.91
CA LEU A 139 0.97 -30.09 -11.75
C LEU A 139 -0.14 -29.04 -11.78
N VAL A 140 -1.36 -29.46 -11.49
CA VAL A 140 -2.53 -28.58 -11.45
C VAL A 140 -3.09 -28.60 -10.03
N ASP A 141 -3.17 -27.41 -9.44
CA ASP A 141 -3.81 -27.19 -8.14
C ASP A 141 -5.07 -26.34 -8.36
N TYR A 142 -6.23 -26.92 -8.07
CA TYR A 142 -7.53 -26.27 -8.24
C TYR A 142 -8.01 -25.52 -6.98
N ASN A 143 -7.20 -25.35 -5.96
CA ASN A 143 -7.58 -24.58 -4.77
C ASN A 143 -8.00 -23.15 -5.13
N ARG A 144 -7.34 -22.53 -6.12
CA ARG A 144 -7.68 -21.20 -6.61
C ARG A 144 -8.85 -21.18 -7.58
N GLN A 145 -9.20 -22.30 -8.22
CA GLN A 145 -10.34 -22.37 -9.12
C GLN A 145 -11.63 -21.93 -8.42
N GLY A 146 -12.31 -20.93 -8.97
CA GLY A 146 -13.53 -20.37 -8.38
C GLY A 146 -13.30 -19.33 -7.28
N THR A 147 -12.06 -18.95 -7.00
CA THR A 147 -11.75 -17.79 -6.15
C THR A 147 -12.40 -16.55 -6.76
N PRO A 148 -13.12 -15.73 -5.96
CA PRO A 148 -13.78 -14.54 -6.48
C PRO A 148 -12.75 -13.50 -6.92
N LEU A 149 -12.87 -13.03 -8.16
CA LEU A 149 -12.09 -11.94 -8.72
C LEU A 149 -12.96 -10.77 -9.14
N VAL A 150 -12.39 -9.58 -9.07
CA VAL A 150 -12.79 -8.45 -9.90
C VAL A 150 -11.64 -8.07 -10.80
N GLU A 151 -11.94 -7.87 -12.08
CA GLU A 151 -11.01 -7.28 -13.05
C GLU A 151 -11.36 -5.81 -13.25
N ILE A 152 -10.36 -4.95 -13.08
CA ILE A 152 -10.46 -3.49 -13.21
C ILE A 152 -9.67 -3.08 -14.44
N VAL A 153 -10.35 -2.55 -15.43
CA VAL A 153 -9.75 -2.15 -16.71
C VAL A 153 -9.67 -0.64 -16.78
N SER A 154 -8.46 -0.09 -16.88
CA SER A 154 -8.27 1.35 -17.03
C SER A 154 -8.56 1.81 -18.46
N GLU A 155 -8.96 3.10 -18.61
CA GLU A 155 -8.84 3.78 -19.89
C GLU A 155 -7.36 3.92 -20.30
N PRO A 156 -7.06 4.05 -21.60
CA PRO A 156 -5.70 4.25 -22.09
C PRO A 156 -5.21 5.70 -21.88
N ASP A 157 -5.38 6.22 -20.67
CA ASP A 157 -5.05 7.58 -20.29
C ASP A 157 -3.62 7.75 -19.78
N ILE A 158 -3.00 6.66 -19.34
CA ILE A 158 -1.66 6.65 -18.77
C ILE A 158 -0.63 6.92 -19.87
N ARG A 159 0.34 7.82 -19.61
CA ARG A 159 1.34 8.27 -20.58
C ARG A 159 2.78 7.98 -20.20
N THR A 160 3.02 7.63 -18.95
CA THR A 160 4.38 7.33 -18.48
C THR A 160 4.38 6.10 -17.55
N PRO A 161 5.52 5.39 -17.45
CA PRO A 161 5.68 4.30 -16.50
C PRO A 161 5.49 4.74 -15.03
N ASP A 162 5.86 5.97 -14.68
CA ASP A 162 5.64 6.53 -13.34
C ASP A 162 4.15 6.78 -13.06
N GLU A 163 3.37 7.23 -14.04
CA GLU A 163 1.91 7.32 -13.92
C GLU A 163 1.27 5.94 -13.69
N ALA A 164 1.76 4.90 -14.39
CA ALA A 164 1.28 3.53 -14.18
C ALA A 164 1.57 3.03 -12.77
N TYR A 165 2.77 3.30 -12.26
CA TYR A 165 3.15 2.98 -10.88
C TYR A 165 2.23 3.70 -9.87
N ALA A 166 2.05 5.01 -10.03
CA ALA A 166 1.19 5.80 -9.14
C ALA A 166 -0.29 5.35 -9.19
N TYR A 167 -0.78 4.97 -10.38
CA TYR A 167 -2.13 4.42 -10.53
C TYR A 167 -2.29 3.13 -9.73
N LEU A 168 -1.34 2.20 -9.82
CA LEU A 168 -1.40 0.92 -9.11
C LEU A 168 -1.31 1.09 -7.58
N GLU A 169 -0.44 1.97 -7.10
CA GLU A 169 -0.34 2.30 -5.67
C GLU A 169 -1.67 2.90 -5.16
N LYS A 170 -2.25 3.84 -5.89
CA LYS A 170 -3.52 4.47 -5.54
C LYS A 170 -4.66 3.47 -5.54
N LEU A 171 -4.79 2.66 -6.59
CA LEU A 171 -5.82 1.63 -6.72
C LEU A 171 -5.72 0.62 -5.57
N LYS A 172 -4.52 0.11 -5.30
CA LYS A 172 -4.25 -0.80 -4.18
C LYS A 172 -4.71 -0.18 -2.86
N SER A 173 -4.31 1.05 -2.57
CA SER A 173 -4.68 1.75 -1.34
C SER A 173 -6.20 1.88 -1.21
N ILE A 174 -6.90 2.32 -2.26
CA ILE A 174 -8.38 2.44 -2.25
C ILE A 174 -9.03 1.09 -1.96
N ILE A 175 -8.64 0.03 -2.67
CA ILE A 175 -9.22 -1.31 -2.49
C ILE A 175 -8.94 -1.86 -1.08
N GLN A 176 -7.73 -1.70 -0.56
CA GLN A 176 -7.40 -2.12 0.81
C GLN A 176 -8.24 -1.38 1.86
N TYR A 177 -8.48 -0.08 1.67
CA TYR A 177 -9.34 0.70 2.56
C TYR A 177 -10.78 0.18 2.61
N THR A 178 -11.33 -0.27 1.50
CA THR A 178 -12.67 -0.87 1.48
C THR A 178 -12.75 -2.19 2.25
N GLY A 179 -11.62 -2.85 2.50
CA GLY A 179 -11.54 -4.12 3.18
C GLY A 179 -11.97 -5.33 2.34
N VAL A 180 -12.16 -5.18 1.02
CA VAL A 180 -12.61 -6.29 0.14
C VAL A 180 -11.48 -7.22 -0.29
N SER A 181 -10.23 -6.75 -0.20
CA SER A 181 -9.03 -7.54 -0.55
C SER A 181 -7.82 -7.07 0.25
N ASP A 182 -6.83 -7.94 0.41
CA ASP A 182 -5.53 -7.63 1.00
C ASP A 182 -4.54 -7.11 -0.04
N CYS A 183 -4.82 -7.30 -1.33
CA CYS A 183 -4.03 -6.80 -2.46
C CYS A 183 -2.53 -7.12 -2.38
N LYS A 184 -2.19 -8.38 -2.11
CA LYS A 184 -0.81 -8.86 -2.03
C LYS A 184 -0.37 -9.49 -3.35
N MET A 185 0.59 -8.90 -4.04
CA MET A 185 1.10 -9.44 -5.31
C MET A 185 1.88 -10.73 -5.11
N GLU A 186 2.60 -10.87 -4.01
CA GLU A 186 3.37 -12.06 -3.64
C GLU A 186 2.49 -13.30 -3.38
N GLU A 187 1.26 -13.12 -2.92
CA GLU A 187 0.28 -14.18 -2.73
C GLU A 187 -0.63 -14.36 -3.95
N GLY A 188 -0.55 -13.44 -4.94
CA GLY A 188 -1.35 -13.44 -6.16
C GLY A 188 -2.74 -12.83 -6.00
N SER A 189 -3.07 -12.25 -4.82
CA SER A 189 -4.36 -11.60 -4.60
C SER A 189 -4.49 -10.22 -5.29
N LEU A 190 -3.42 -9.72 -5.86
CA LEU A 190 -3.41 -8.62 -6.82
C LEU A 190 -2.46 -8.97 -7.96
N ARG A 191 -2.94 -8.90 -9.20
CA ARG A 191 -2.16 -9.12 -10.42
C ARG A 191 -2.41 -7.98 -11.38
N CYS A 192 -1.43 -7.67 -12.21
CA CYS A 192 -1.54 -6.62 -13.21
C CYS A 192 -0.94 -7.09 -14.53
N ASP A 193 -1.70 -6.93 -15.60
CA ASP A 193 -1.22 -6.98 -16.96
C ASP A 193 -1.22 -5.55 -17.54
N ALA A 194 -0.23 -5.23 -18.37
CA ALA A 194 -0.10 -3.91 -18.96
C ALA A 194 -0.14 -3.99 -20.48
N ASN A 195 -0.90 -3.10 -21.09
CA ASN A 195 -0.92 -2.88 -22.53
C ASN A 195 -0.20 -1.57 -22.83
N ILE A 196 0.76 -1.60 -23.74
CA ILE A 196 1.54 -0.43 -24.13
C ILE A 196 1.62 -0.30 -25.63
N SER A 197 1.47 0.90 -26.16
CA SER A 197 1.80 1.29 -27.53
C SER A 197 2.45 2.67 -27.54
N ILE A 198 3.14 2.99 -28.62
CA ILE A 198 3.63 4.36 -28.86
C ILE A 198 3.09 4.87 -30.19
N ARG A 199 2.92 6.18 -30.28
CA ARG A 199 2.49 6.89 -31.49
C ARG A 199 3.25 8.20 -31.65
N PRO A 200 3.41 8.72 -32.86
CA PRO A 200 3.92 10.07 -33.08
C PRO A 200 3.07 11.11 -32.33
N VAL A 201 3.72 12.08 -31.71
CA VAL A 201 3.00 13.18 -31.02
C VAL A 201 2.08 13.90 -32.01
N GLY A 202 0.81 14.03 -31.64
CA GLY A 202 -0.23 14.65 -32.46
C GLY A 202 -1.02 13.66 -33.35
N GLN A 203 -0.67 12.39 -33.35
CA GLN A 203 -1.47 11.35 -33.99
C GLN A 203 -2.65 10.97 -33.08
N GLU A 204 -3.87 10.93 -33.61
CA GLU A 204 -5.07 10.53 -32.83
C GLU A 204 -5.20 9.00 -32.70
N GLU A 205 -4.84 8.26 -33.74
CA GLU A 205 -4.93 6.80 -33.76
C GLU A 205 -3.86 6.17 -32.85
N PHE A 206 -4.24 5.14 -32.11
CA PHE A 206 -3.30 4.39 -31.30
C PHE A 206 -2.32 3.58 -32.14
N GLY A 207 -1.11 3.39 -31.60
CA GLY A 207 -0.15 2.44 -32.16
C GLY A 207 -0.56 0.97 -31.88
N THR A 208 0.19 0.04 -32.48
CA THR A 208 0.00 -1.39 -32.23
C THR A 208 0.39 -1.72 -30.78
N LYS A 209 -0.53 -2.29 -30.01
CA LYS A 209 -0.30 -2.60 -28.61
C LYS A 209 0.49 -3.88 -28.40
N THR A 210 1.35 -3.85 -27.41
CA THR A 210 2.04 -5.01 -26.83
C THR A 210 1.49 -5.24 -25.42
N GLU A 211 1.14 -6.48 -25.12
CA GLU A 211 0.71 -6.92 -23.79
C GLU A 211 1.92 -7.40 -22.98
N LEU A 212 2.10 -6.87 -21.78
CA LEU A 212 3.15 -7.27 -20.85
C LEU A 212 2.58 -8.12 -19.71
N LYS A 213 3.17 -9.27 -19.48
CA LYS A 213 2.83 -10.23 -18.43
C LYS A 213 4.01 -10.51 -17.49
N ASN A 214 3.76 -11.27 -16.42
CA ASN A 214 4.75 -11.62 -15.40
C ASN A 214 5.29 -10.39 -14.66
N LEU A 215 4.39 -9.48 -14.30
CA LEU A 215 4.68 -8.23 -13.62
C LEU A 215 4.40 -8.39 -12.11
N ASN A 216 5.32 -9.05 -11.41
CA ASN A 216 5.13 -9.51 -10.02
C ASN A 216 5.34 -8.40 -8.95
N SER A 217 5.57 -7.16 -9.36
CA SER A 217 5.60 -5.98 -8.48
C SER A 217 5.30 -4.73 -9.30
N PHE A 218 4.83 -3.67 -8.65
CA PHE A 218 4.60 -2.38 -9.32
C PHE A 218 5.88 -1.79 -9.92
N ASN A 219 7.03 -2.05 -9.28
CA ASN A 219 8.32 -1.68 -9.84
C ASN A 219 8.65 -2.46 -11.11
N PHE A 220 8.23 -3.73 -11.22
CA PHE A 220 8.39 -4.53 -12.44
C PHE A 220 7.45 -4.05 -13.55
N VAL A 221 6.24 -3.60 -13.21
CA VAL A 221 5.36 -2.91 -14.17
C VAL A 221 6.06 -1.70 -14.75
N ARG A 222 6.58 -0.81 -13.90
CA ARG A 222 7.30 0.39 -14.33
C ARG A 222 8.49 0.06 -15.22
N LYS A 223 9.38 -0.83 -14.78
CA LYS A 223 10.56 -1.22 -15.55
C LYS A 223 10.23 -1.91 -16.87
N GLY A 224 9.22 -2.78 -16.89
CA GLY A 224 8.75 -3.43 -18.09
C GLY A 224 8.23 -2.43 -19.11
N LEU A 225 7.46 -1.45 -18.67
CA LEU A 225 6.96 -0.35 -19.49
C LEU A 225 8.10 0.54 -20.02
N GLU A 226 9.07 0.91 -19.17
CA GLU A 226 10.27 1.67 -19.58
C GLU A 226 11.10 0.96 -20.66
N HIS A 227 11.24 -0.35 -20.52
CA HIS A 227 11.95 -1.16 -21.53
C HIS A 227 11.17 -1.20 -22.83
N GLU A 228 9.88 -1.46 -22.75
CA GLU A 228 9.02 -1.65 -23.93
C GLU A 228 8.85 -0.35 -24.72
N GLU A 229 8.72 0.80 -24.04
CA GLU A 229 8.70 2.11 -24.66
C GLU A 229 9.95 2.34 -25.52
N LYS A 230 11.12 2.08 -24.98
CA LYS A 230 12.40 2.21 -25.71
C LYS A 230 12.52 1.21 -26.86
N ARG A 231 12.08 -0.03 -26.64
CA ARG A 231 12.11 -1.07 -27.68
C ARG A 231 11.24 -0.66 -28.88
N GLN A 232 9.99 -0.26 -28.62
CA GLN A 232 9.07 0.16 -29.69
C GLN A 232 9.57 1.38 -30.43
N GLU A 233 10.14 2.37 -29.72
CA GLU A 233 10.76 3.56 -30.35
C GLU A 233 11.90 3.15 -31.28
N GLN A 234 12.80 2.27 -30.84
CA GLN A 234 13.91 1.77 -31.65
C GLN A 234 13.46 0.99 -32.89
N GLU A 235 12.43 0.16 -32.76
CA GLU A 235 11.87 -0.59 -33.89
C GLU A 235 11.29 0.35 -34.96
N ILE A 236 10.47 1.33 -34.54
CA ILE A 236 9.85 2.29 -35.46
C ILE A 236 10.90 3.19 -36.14
N LEU A 237 11.89 3.67 -35.39
CA LEU A 237 12.98 4.49 -35.96
C LEU A 237 13.86 3.69 -36.92
N ALA A 238 13.95 2.37 -36.76
CA ALA A 238 14.63 1.47 -37.68
C ALA A 238 13.76 1.06 -38.89
N GLY A 239 12.53 1.57 -38.99
CA GLY A 239 11.60 1.25 -40.09
C GLY A 239 10.94 -0.10 -39.96
N ARG A 240 10.94 -0.72 -38.79
CA ARG A 240 10.24 -1.97 -38.50
C ARG A 240 8.87 -1.71 -37.90
N GLU A 241 7.91 -2.53 -38.26
CA GLU A 241 6.54 -2.47 -37.72
C GLU A 241 6.46 -3.18 -36.37
N ILE A 242 5.71 -2.59 -35.44
CA ILE A 242 5.36 -3.25 -34.19
C ILE A 242 4.26 -4.26 -34.47
N GLN A 243 4.47 -5.50 -34.05
CA GLN A 243 3.46 -6.56 -34.12
C GLN A 243 2.65 -6.61 -32.84
N GLN A 244 1.40 -7.03 -32.94
CA GLN A 244 0.59 -7.30 -31.75
C GLN A 244 1.08 -8.58 -31.09
N GLU A 245 1.71 -8.45 -29.95
CA GLU A 245 2.37 -9.56 -29.26
C GLU A 245 2.15 -9.50 -27.74
N THR A 246 2.30 -10.68 -27.11
CA THR A 246 2.39 -10.82 -25.66
C THR A 246 3.86 -11.04 -25.30
N ARG A 247 4.37 -10.26 -24.38
CA ARG A 247 5.74 -10.34 -23.86
C ARG A 247 5.72 -10.55 -22.35
N ARG A 248 6.70 -11.27 -21.81
CA ARG A 248 6.91 -11.37 -20.36
C ARG A 248 8.07 -10.48 -19.91
N PHE A 249 7.93 -9.89 -18.75
CA PHE A 249 9.05 -9.21 -18.12
C PHE A 249 10.02 -10.24 -17.52
N ASP A 250 11.31 -10.03 -17.73
CA ASP A 250 12.42 -10.77 -17.15
C ASP A 250 13.16 -9.86 -16.15
N ASP A 251 13.02 -10.15 -14.87
CA ASP A 251 13.56 -9.36 -13.76
C ASP A 251 15.09 -9.48 -13.63
N VAL A 252 15.68 -10.55 -14.17
CA VAL A 252 17.14 -10.74 -14.15
C VAL A 252 17.82 -9.78 -15.13
N THR A 253 17.29 -9.69 -16.36
CA THR A 253 17.83 -8.83 -17.42
C THR A 253 17.19 -7.44 -17.46
N ASN A 254 16.09 -7.22 -16.73
CA ASN A 254 15.21 -6.04 -16.82
C ASN A 254 14.75 -5.75 -18.26
N THR A 255 14.42 -6.78 -19.02
CA THR A 255 13.96 -6.72 -20.41
C THR A 255 12.62 -7.42 -20.59
N THR A 256 11.98 -7.23 -21.74
CA THR A 256 10.80 -7.98 -22.12
C THR A 256 11.18 -9.05 -23.15
N LEU A 257 10.64 -10.25 -22.99
CA LEU A 257 10.89 -11.39 -23.87
C LEU A 257 9.59 -11.80 -24.56
N LEU A 258 9.65 -12.02 -25.87
CA LEU A 258 8.50 -12.48 -26.66
C LEU A 258 7.99 -13.83 -26.14
N MET A 259 6.68 -13.90 -25.89
CA MET A 259 5.98 -15.15 -25.57
C MET A 259 5.22 -15.69 -26.78
N ARG A 260 4.42 -14.84 -27.41
CA ARG A 260 3.63 -15.19 -28.59
C ARG A 260 3.31 -13.94 -29.41
N VAL A 261 3.17 -14.12 -30.72
CA VAL A 261 2.57 -13.15 -31.63
C VAL A 261 1.07 -13.45 -31.70
N LYS A 262 0.22 -12.44 -31.59
CA LYS A 262 -1.24 -12.62 -31.72
C LYS A 262 -1.63 -12.57 -33.20
N GLU A 263 -2.02 -13.72 -33.76
CA GLU A 263 -2.53 -13.85 -35.12
C GLU A 263 -4.05 -13.65 -35.20
N GLY A 264 -4.57 -12.57 -34.55
CA GLY A 264 -5.99 -12.26 -34.50
C GLY A 264 -6.50 -12.04 -33.06
N SER A 265 -7.74 -11.59 -32.90
CA SER A 265 -8.39 -11.50 -31.58
C SER A 265 -8.76 -12.90 -31.11
N ASP A 266 -8.42 -13.23 -29.85
CA ASP A 266 -8.94 -14.44 -29.23
C ASP A 266 -10.47 -14.35 -29.18
N ASP A 267 -11.16 -15.23 -29.91
CA ASP A 267 -12.62 -15.32 -29.90
C ASP A 267 -13.05 -16.26 -28.77
N TYR A 268 -13.40 -15.66 -27.64
CA TYR A 268 -13.89 -16.40 -26.47
C TYR A 268 -15.34 -16.87 -26.63
N ARG A 269 -16.03 -16.50 -27.69
CA ARG A 269 -17.43 -16.90 -27.99
C ARG A 269 -18.32 -16.76 -26.76
N TYR A 270 -18.31 -15.54 -26.19
CA TYR A 270 -19.13 -15.22 -25.03
C TYR A 270 -20.61 -15.50 -25.29
N PHE A 271 -21.29 -16.06 -24.29
CA PHE A 271 -22.73 -16.17 -24.23
C PHE A 271 -23.19 -16.16 -22.77
N PRO A 272 -24.47 -15.76 -22.48
CA PRO A 272 -24.98 -15.71 -21.11
C PRO A 272 -24.86 -17.06 -20.40
N GLU A 273 -24.42 -17.05 -19.13
CA GLU A 273 -24.36 -18.24 -18.28
C GLU A 273 -25.77 -18.75 -18.00
N PRO A 274 -26.19 -19.90 -18.54
CA PRO A 274 -27.59 -20.34 -18.46
C PRO A 274 -28.01 -20.82 -17.06
N ASP A 275 -27.03 -21.16 -16.21
CA ASP A 275 -27.28 -21.70 -14.88
C ASP A 275 -27.35 -20.61 -13.79
N LEU A 276 -27.08 -19.36 -14.16
CA LEU A 276 -27.16 -18.20 -13.25
C LEU A 276 -28.23 -17.22 -13.74
N PRO A 277 -29.19 -16.85 -12.89
CA PRO A 277 -30.16 -15.79 -13.22
C PRO A 277 -29.45 -14.44 -13.26
N ASP A 278 -30.03 -13.51 -14.01
CA ASP A 278 -29.63 -12.11 -13.99
C ASP A 278 -29.74 -11.53 -12.58
N LEU A 279 -28.84 -10.61 -12.25
CA LEU A 279 -28.82 -9.91 -10.98
C LEU A 279 -29.45 -8.53 -11.13
N TYR A 280 -30.40 -8.22 -10.27
CA TYR A 280 -31.03 -6.91 -10.15
C TYR A 280 -30.62 -6.29 -8.81
N ILE A 281 -29.99 -5.13 -8.88
CA ILE A 281 -29.45 -4.41 -7.73
C ILE A 281 -30.32 -3.17 -7.54
N ASP A 282 -31.12 -3.18 -6.49
CA ASP A 282 -31.97 -2.05 -6.15
C ASP A 282 -31.24 -0.97 -5.35
N GLU A 283 -31.86 0.20 -5.28
CA GLU A 283 -31.29 1.36 -4.58
C GLU A 283 -31.10 1.11 -3.06
N GLU A 284 -31.94 0.30 -2.44
CA GLU A 284 -31.81 -0.05 -1.02
C GLU A 284 -30.53 -0.86 -0.78
N TRP A 285 -30.26 -1.84 -1.64
CA TRP A 285 -29.03 -2.64 -1.57
C TRP A 285 -27.80 -1.78 -1.86
N MET A 286 -27.86 -0.93 -2.90
CA MET A 286 -26.76 0.02 -3.21
C MET A 286 -26.48 0.96 -2.04
N ALA A 287 -27.52 1.54 -1.44
CA ALA A 287 -27.38 2.46 -0.30
C ALA A 287 -26.74 1.78 0.92
N ARG A 288 -27.15 0.53 1.21
CA ARG A 288 -26.58 -0.26 2.30
C ARG A 288 -25.08 -0.52 2.08
N VAL A 289 -24.68 -0.95 0.87
CA VAL A 289 -23.27 -1.20 0.56
C VAL A 289 -22.46 0.11 0.59
N ARG A 290 -23.03 1.21 0.08
CA ARG A 290 -22.39 2.53 0.12
C ARG A 290 -22.12 2.99 1.55
N ALA A 291 -23.02 2.74 2.48
CA ALA A 291 -22.86 3.08 3.89
C ALA A 291 -21.75 2.28 4.60
N GLU A 292 -21.34 1.15 4.04
CA GLU A 292 -20.23 0.35 4.57
C GLU A 292 -18.86 0.81 4.06
N ILE A 293 -18.80 1.73 3.09
CA ILE A 293 -17.51 2.24 2.57
C ILE A 293 -16.91 3.17 3.62
N PRO A 294 -15.70 2.90 4.13
CA PRO A 294 -15.03 3.79 5.06
C PRO A 294 -14.58 5.08 4.38
N GLU A 295 -14.13 6.05 5.18
CA GLU A 295 -13.43 7.21 4.65
C GLU A 295 -12.20 6.75 3.83
N LEU A 296 -12.14 7.15 2.56
CA LEU A 296 -11.08 6.75 1.63
C LEU A 296 -9.80 7.58 1.81
N PRO A 297 -8.64 7.11 1.29
CA PRO A 297 -7.34 7.75 1.54
C PRO A 297 -7.31 9.26 1.27
N ASP A 298 -7.88 9.72 0.14
CA ASP A 298 -7.85 11.14 -0.23
C ASP A 298 -8.71 12.02 0.68
N GLN A 299 -9.87 11.51 1.11
CA GLN A 299 -10.73 12.21 2.06
C GLN A 299 -10.02 12.32 3.42
N ARG A 300 -9.37 11.24 3.85
CA ARG A 300 -8.60 11.17 5.09
C ARG A 300 -7.38 12.08 5.05
N LYS A 301 -6.61 12.07 3.96
CA LYS A 301 -5.49 12.99 3.71
C LYS A 301 -5.95 14.45 3.82
N LYS A 302 -7.04 14.79 3.17
CA LYS A 302 -7.63 16.12 3.24
C LYS A 302 -8.00 16.52 4.67
N ARG A 303 -8.69 15.66 5.39
CA ARG A 303 -9.06 15.87 6.79
C ARG A 303 -7.84 16.07 7.71
N TYR A 304 -6.78 15.28 7.52
CA TYR A 304 -5.55 15.43 8.30
C TYR A 304 -4.87 16.80 8.09
N VAL A 305 -4.90 17.30 6.85
CA VAL A 305 -4.37 18.64 6.55
C VAL A 305 -5.26 19.74 7.10
N GLU A 306 -6.58 19.68 6.85
CA GLU A 306 -7.51 20.77 7.16
C GLU A 306 -7.88 20.84 8.66
N GLU A 307 -8.09 19.69 9.32
CA GLU A 307 -8.58 19.63 10.69
C GLU A 307 -7.47 19.38 11.73
N MET A 308 -6.43 18.62 11.36
CA MET A 308 -5.34 18.28 12.29
C MET A 308 -4.07 19.10 12.05
N GLY A 309 -4.04 19.95 11.00
CA GLY A 309 -2.93 20.84 10.70
C GLY A 309 -1.63 20.13 10.25
N LEU A 310 -1.72 18.90 9.75
CA LEU A 310 -0.56 18.19 9.26
C LEU A 310 -0.08 18.75 7.91
N PRO A 311 1.24 18.74 7.64
CA PRO A 311 1.74 18.96 6.30
C PRO A 311 1.16 17.94 5.32
N ALA A 312 0.91 18.34 4.08
CA ALA A 312 0.34 17.47 3.04
C ALA A 312 1.15 16.18 2.84
N TYR A 313 2.47 16.28 2.87
CA TYR A 313 3.37 15.12 2.78
C TYR A 313 3.17 14.13 3.93
N ASP A 314 3.07 14.62 5.17
CA ASP A 314 2.86 13.75 6.35
C ASP A 314 1.50 13.05 6.26
N ALA A 315 0.46 13.80 5.88
CA ALA A 315 -0.89 13.26 5.71
C ALA A 315 -0.94 12.18 4.61
N GLU A 316 -0.21 12.37 3.51
CA GLU A 316 -0.10 11.39 2.43
C GLU A 316 0.56 10.10 2.91
N VAL A 317 1.73 10.19 3.54
CA VAL A 317 2.47 9.02 4.03
C VAL A 317 1.66 8.21 5.03
N LEU A 318 0.98 8.88 5.98
CA LEU A 318 0.16 8.22 6.99
C LEU A 318 -1.08 7.53 6.41
N THR A 319 -1.62 8.03 5.30
CA THR A 319 -2.84 7.51 4.69
C THR A 319 -2.62 6.46 3.60
N VAL A 320 -1.37 6.15 3.23
CA VAL A 320 -1.07 5.04 2.30
C VAL A 320 -1.59 3.71 2.84
N SER A 321 -1.36 3.42 4.13
CA SER A 321 -1.85 2.23 4.80
C SER A 321 -3.04 2.56 5.71
N LYS A 322 -4.14 1.82 5.53
CA LYS A 322 -5.32 1.96 6.40
C LYS A 322 -4.97 1.67 7.87
N GLU A 323 -4.19 0.63 8.12
CA GLU A 323 -3.77 0.23 9.47
C GLU A 323 -2.98 1.33 10.16
N MET A 324 -2.01 1.94 9.47
CA MET A 324 -1.23 3.06 9.99
C MET A 324 -2.09 4.29 10.26
N ALA A 325 -3.03 4.60 9.36
CA ALA A 325 -3.94 5.72 9.52
C ALA A 325 -4.90 5.53 10.72
N ASP A 326 -5.45 4.33 10.87
CA ASP A 326 -6.33 3.98 12.01
C ASP A 326 -5.56 4.03 13.34
N PHE A 327 -4.32 3.58 13.35
CA PHE A 327 -3.44 3.66 14.51
C PHE A 327 -3.12 5.11 14.87
N PHE A 328 -2.72 5.92 13.88
CA PHE A 328 -2.47 7.35 14.06
C PHE A 328 -3.67 8.07 14.68
N GLU A 329 -4.87 7.86 14.15
CA GLU A 329 -6.09 8.45 14.71
C GLU A 329 -6.37 7.99 16.14
N SER A 330 -6.06 6.73 16.44
CA SER A 330 -6.22 6.21 17.81
C SER A 330 -5.24 6.87 18.78
N VAL A 331 -4.01 7.16 18.34
CA VAL A 331 -3.01 7.91 19.12
C VAL A 331 -3.51 9.35 19.39
N VAL A 332 -4.06 10.02 18.35
CA VAL A 332 -4.62 11.37 18.51
C VAL A 332 -5.85 11.36 19.41
N LYS A 333 -6.73 10.36 19.30
CA LYS A 333 -7.87 10.17 20.21
C LYS A 333 -7.45 9.94 21.67
N ALA A 334 -6.27 9.38 21.90
CA ALA A 334 -5.66 9.25 23.22
C ALA A 334 -5.02 10.57 23.72
N ASP A 335 -5.35 11.69 23.06
CA ASP A 335 -4.98 13.05 23.42
C ASP A 335 -3.48 13.36 23.21
N ALA A 336 -2.88 12.81 22.15
CA ALA A 336 -1.55 13.19 21.69
C ALA A 336 -1.63 14.31 20.63
N ASP A 337 -0.62 15.17 20.58
CA ASP A 337 -0.48 16.15 19.50
C ASP A 337 -0.32 15.44 18.13
N PRO A 338 -1.14 15.79 17.12
CA PRO A 338 -1.10 15.11 15.82
C PRO A 338 0.25 15.18 15.14
N LYS A 339 0.95 16.33 15.25
CA LYS A 339 2.27 16.51 14.61
C LYS A 339 3.34 15.64 15.27
N GLN A 340 3.33 15.55 16.60
CA GLN A 340 4.24 14.67 17.34
C GLN A 340 3.96 13.20 17.03
N ALA A 341 2.69 12.79 17.02
CA ALA A 341 2.30 11.44 16.65
C ALA A 341 2.77 11.08 15.24
N SER A 342 2.54 11.97 14.27
CA SER A 342 3.03 11.82 12.90
C SER A 342 4.55 11.64 12.85
N ASN A 343 5.32 12.51 13.53
CA ASN A 343 6.78 12.44 13.53
C ASN A 343 7.29 11.09 14.06
N TRP A 344 6.73 10.56 15.13
CA TRP A 344 7.13 9.28 15.71
C TRP A 344 6.78 8.10 14.80
N LEU A 345 5.58 8.11 14.20
CA LEU A 345 5.14 7.03 13.32
C LEU A 345 5.91 7.01 12.00
N MET A 346 6.11 8.17 11.37
CA MET A 346 6.84 8.27 10.10
C MET A 346 8.36 8.10 10.28
N GLY A 347 8.91 8.50 11.41
CA GLY A 347 10.34 8.42 11.70
C GLY A 347 10.74 7.09 12.34
N GLU A 348 10.80 7.06 13.67
CA GLU A 348 11.36 5.95 14.45
C GLU A 348 10.58 4.64 14.25
N PHE A 349 9.23 4.69 14.16
CA PHE A 349 8.42 3.49 14.02
C PHE A 349 8.55 2.86 12.64
N SER A 350 8.42 3.65 11.57
CA SER A 350 8.60 3.14 10.20
C SER A 350 10.02 2.62 9.98
N ALA A 351 11.04 3.25 10.58
CA ALA A 351 12.41 2.74 10.52
C ALA A 351 12.55 1.37 11.24
N TYR A 352 11.90 1.20 12.38
CA TYR A 352 11.89 -0.06 13.11
C TYR A 352 11.19 -1.17 12.31
N LEU A 353 9.98 -0.92 11.81
CA LEU A 353 9.22 -1.89 11.00
C LEU A 353 10.03 -2.38 9.80
N LYS A 354 10.69 -1.44 9.10
CA LYS A 354 11.54 -1.77 7.95
C LYS A 354 12.77 -2.58 8.34
N ALA A 355 13.44 -2.22 9.45
CA ALA A 355 14.64 -2.92 9.90
C ALA A 355 14.36 -4.36 10.35
N GLU A 356 13.24 -4.56 11.02
CA GLU A 356 12.82 -5.88 11.56
C GLU A 356 11.95 -6.67 10.57
N SER A 357 11.63 -6.10 9.40
CA SER A 357 10.71 -6.68 8.41
C SER A 357 9.36 -7.10 9.03
N LYS A 358 8.80 -6.21 9.88
CA LYS A 358 7.55 -6.41 10.59
C LYS A 358 6.46 -5.48 10.10
N GLU A 359 5.22 -5.92 10.26
CA GLU A 359 4.02 -5.10 10.13
C GLU A 359 3.60 -4.51 11.50
N LEU A 360 2.75 -3.49 11.50
CA LEU A 360 2.31 -2.80 12.72
C LEU A 360 1.70 -3.78 13.73
N HIS A 361 0.79 -4.64 13.30
CA HIS A 361 0.09 -5.62 14.15
C HIS A 361 1.00 -6.69 14.77
N GLU A 362 2.23 -6.84 14.28
CA GLU A 362 3.23 -7.75 14.85
C GLU A 362 4.07 -7.10 15.97
N THR A 363 3.77 -5.84 16.31
CA THR A 363 4.43 -5.12 17.40
C THR A 363 3.53 -5.06 18.64
N ALA A 364 4.13 -4.80 19.80
CA ALA A 364 3.40 -4.62 21.05
C ALA A 364 2.98 -3.15 21.29
N LEU A 365 3.28 -2.24 20.35
CA LEU A 365 2.98 -0.82 20.48
C LEU A 365 1.46 -0.59 20.52
N THR A 366 1.00 0.14 21.53
CA THR A 366 -0.39 0.57 21.66
C THR A 366 -0.55 2.06 21.42
N PRO A 367 -1.71 2.53 20.94
CA PRO A 367 -1.97 3.96 20.78
C PRO A 367 -1.82 4.75 22.10
N GLU A 368 -2.30 4.19 23.20
CA GLU A 368 -2.21 4.81 24.54
C GLU A 368 -0.76 4.87 25.03
N GLY A 369 0.05 3.84 24.76
CA GLY A 369 1.47 3.83 25.09
C GLY A 369 2.24 4.94 24.38
N LEU A 370 2.01 5.09 23.06
CA LEU A 370 2.63 6.16 22.28
C LEU A 370 2.13 7.55 22.71
N ALA A 371 0.81 7.72 22.89
CA ALA A 371 0.24 8.98 23.36
C ALA A 371 0.77 9.38 24.74
N GLY A 372 0.85 8.44 25.68
CA GLY A 372 1.45 8.66 26.99
C GLY A 372 2.90 9.11 26.92
N MET A 373 3.70 8.49 26.03
CA MET A 373 5.09 8.89 25.83
C MET A 373 5.21 10.31 25.26
N ILE A 374 4.38 10.67 24.29
CA ILE A 374 4.34 12.02 23.71
C ILE A 374 4.03 13.05 24.80
N LYS A 375 3.04 12.80 25.67
CA LYS A 375 2.71 13.66 26.80
C LYS A 375 3.87 13.83 27.78
N LEU A 376 4.63 12.78 28.05
CA LEU A 376 5.81 12.87 28.91
C LEU A 376 6.94 13.72 28.30
N ILE A 377 7.02 13.79 26.98
CA ILE A 377 7.94 14.70 26.27
C ILE A 377 7.44 16.14 26.39
N GLU A 378 6.17 16.39 26.13
CA GLU A 378 5.54 17.72 26.13
C GLU A 378 5.62 18.39 27.48
N ASN A 379 5.37 17.63 28.54
CA ASN A 379 5.45 18.15 29.93
C ASN A 379 6.87 18.19 30.50
N GLY A 380 7.89 17.78 29.70
CA GLY A 380 9.30 17.83 30.09
C GLY A 380 9.73 16.74 31.09
N THR A 381 8.92 15.73 31.33
CA THR A 381 9.25 14.60 32.23
C THR A 381 10.39 13.77 31.65
N ILE A 382 10.46 13.62 30.32
CA ILE A 382 11.52 12.92 29.61
C ILE A 382 12.04 13.76 28.44
N SER A 383 13.33 13.60 28.13
CA SER A 383 13.95 14.21 26.95
C SER A 383 13.68 13.35 25.70
N SER A 384 13.84 13.95 24.51
CA SER A 384 13.73 13.21 23.25
C SER A 384 14.69 12.00 23.15
N LYS A 385 15.84 12.06 23.80
CA LYS A 385 16.80 10.95 23.89
C LYS A 385 16.26 9.79 24.72
N ILE A 386 15.65 10.12 25.88
CA ILE A 386 15.02 9.14 26.77
C ILE A 386 13.80 8.56 26.07
N ALA A 387 13.01 9.39 25.39
CA ALA A 387 11.84 8.96 24.64
C ALA A 387 12.15 7.84 23.63
N LYS A 388 13.30 7.90 22.94
CA LYS A 388 13.72 6.80 22.02
C LYS A 388 13.90 5.46 22.74
N GLN A 389 14.39 5.46 23.98
CA GLN A 389 14.54 4.25 24.78
C GLN A 389 13.19 3.71 25.23
N VAL A 390 12.30 4.62 25.69
CA VAL A 390 10.93 4.27 26.09
C VAL A 390 10.14 3.74 24.88
N PHE A 391 10.30 4.37 23.73
CA PHE A 391 9.63 3.97 22.49
C PHE A 391 10.03 2.57 22.04
N LYS A 392 11.32 2.25 22.10
CA LYS A 392 11.80 0.89 21.80
C LYS A 392 11.15 -0.14 22.72
N GLU A 393 11.05 0.14 24.00
CA GLU A 393 10.40 -0.74 24.96
C GLU A 393 8.90 -0.90 24.68
N LEU A 394 8.22 0.19 24.33
CA LEU A 394 6.81 0.16 23.95
C LEU A 394 6.56 -0.71 22.69
N ILE A 395 7.45 -0.63 21.70
CA ILE A 395 7.32 -1.43 20.48
C ILE A 395 7.55 -2.93 20.77
N GLU A 396 8.54 -3.26 21.58
CA GLU A 396 8.94 -4.64 21.85
C GLU A 396 8.06 -5.35 22.89
N ASN A 397 7.66 -4.64 23.94
CA ASN A 397 7.02 -5.21 25.12
C ASN A 397 5.64 -4.59 25.46
N GLY A 398 5.29 -3.50 24.80
CA GLY A 398 4.05 -2.76 25.11
C GLY A 398 4.07 -2.03 26.46
N GLY A 399 2.89 -1.77 26.99
CA GLY A 399 2.72 -1.17 28.31
C GLY A 399 2.46 0.33 28.30
N GLN A 400 2.61 0.95 29.49
CA GLN A 400 2.38 2.37 29.70
C GLN A 400 3.71 3.11 29.84
N ALA A 401 3.88 4.20 29.08
CA ALA A 401 5.13 4.96 29.07
C ALA A 401 5.54 5.48 30.47
N GLU A 402 4.59 5.95 31.26
CA GLU A 402 4.83 6.42 32.64
C GLU A 402 5.40 5.31 33.54
N GLN A 403 4.87 4.09 33.41
CA GLN A 403 5.34 2.95 34.19
C GLN A 403 6.77 2.57 33.78
N ILE A 404 7.05 2.51 32.48
CA ILE A 404 8.41 2.22 31.94
C ILE A 404 9.42 3.25 32.45
N VAL A 405 9.06 4.54 32.39
CA VAL A 405 9.91 5.64 32.85
C VAL A 405 10.19 5.52 34.34
N LYS A 406 9.18 5.17 35.15
CA LYS A 406 9.32 5.00 36.58
C LYS A 406 10.15 3.79 36.99
N GLU A 407 9.89 2.63 36.36
CA GLU A 407 10.59 1.37 36.65
C GLU A 407 12.07 1.43 36.24
N LYS A 408 12.38 2.10 35.13
CA LYS A 408 13.75 2.27 34.64
C LYS A 408 14.47 3.51 35.19
N GLY A 409 13.79 4.29 36.03
CA GLY A 409 14.35 5.52 36.63
C GLY A 409 14.76 6.57 35.57
N LEU A 410 13.99 6.69 34.47
CA LEU A 410 14.32 7.54 33.32
C LEU A 410 13.74 8.97 33.42
N VAL A 411 13.29 9.39 34.60
CA VAL A 411 12.76 10.74 34.79
C VAL A 411 13.86 11.76 34.55
N GLN A 412 13.54 12.83 33.84
CA GLN A 412 14.48 13.94 33.60
C GLN A 412 14.74 14.73 34.90
N ILE A 413 16.00 14.98 35.19
CA ILE A 413 16.38 15.80 36.34
C ILE A 413 16.15 17.27 35.96
N SER A 414 15.08 17.87 36.53
CA SER A 414 14.74 19.28 36.34
C SER A 414 14.84 20.07 37.65
N ASP A 415 15.24 19.44 38.74
CA ASP A 415 15.49 20.13 40.02
C ASP A 415 16.74 20.99 39.90
N GLU A 416 16.56 22.32 39.99
CA GLU A 416 17.64 23.28 39.85
C GLU A 416 18.71 23.12 40.96
N GLY A 417 18.32 22.75 42.17
CA GLY A 417 19.24 22.54 43.28
C GLY A 417 20.11 21.32 43.08
N ALA A 418 19.53 20.20 42.65
CA ALA A 418 20.28 18.99 42.31
C ALA A 418 21.23 19.22 41.13
N LEU A 419 20.77 19.92 40.09
CA LEU A 419 21.59 20.24 38.91
C LEU A 419 22.73 21.20 39.26
N LEU A 420 22.49 22.26 40.07
CA LEU A 420 23.52 23.20 40.53
C LEU A 420 24.63 22.51 41.30
N LYS A 421 24.32 21.52 42.11
CA LYS A 421 25.32 20.73 42.84
C LYS A 421 26.24 19.97 41.87
N ILE A 422 25.63 19.26 40.91
CA ILE A 422 26.40 18.51 39.86
C ILE A 422 27.22 19.46 38.99
N ILE A 423 26.62 20.61 38.60
CA ILE A 423 27.30 21.63 37.79
C ILE A 423 28.51 22.18 38.58
N SER A 424 28.34 22.50 39.86
CA SER A 424 29.45 22.96 40.68
C SER A 424 30.59 21.95 40.80
N GLU A 425 30.28 20.68 41.05
CA GLU A 425 31.27 19.60 41.12
C GLU A 425 32.03 19.42 39.77
N ILE A 426 31.33 19.53 38.64
CA ILE A 426 31.97 19.45 37.33
C ILE A 426 32.84 20.65 37.00
N ILE A 427 32.40 21.85 37.36
CA ILE A 427 33.19 23.08 37.24
C ILE A 427 34.48 22.96 38.07
N ASP A 428 34.37 22.56 39.35
CA ASP A 428 35.51 22.39 40.25
C ASP A 428 36.51 21.33 39.76
N ALA A 429 36.03 20.28 39.12
CA ALA A 429 36.87 19.23 38.55
C ALA A 429 37.53 19.61 37.23
N ASN A 430 37.17 20.73 36.59
CA ASN A 430 37.64 21.12 35.27
C ASN A 430 38.11 22.61 35.21
N PRO A 431 39.05 23.05 36.02
CA PRO A 431 39.45 24.46 36.14
C PRO A 431 39.95 25.04 34.82
N GLN A 432 40.67 24.27 34.01
CA GLN A 432 41.16 24.70 32.71
C GLN A 432 40.04 25.05 31.74
N SER A 433 38.95 24.28 31.75
CA SER A 433 37.79 24.56 30.89
C SER A 433 37.04 25.83 31.34
N VAL A 434 37.09 26.16 32.61
CA VAL A 434 36.54 27.42 33.14
C VAL A 434 37.36 28.62 32.65
N GLU A 435 38.70 28.53 32.70
CA GLU A 435 39.59 29.56 32.17
C GLU A 435 39.40 29.74 30.65
N ASP A 436 39.32 28.65 29.92
CA ASP A 436 39.06 28.66 28.48
C ASP A 436 37.73 29.33 28.13
N PHE A 437 36.68 29.09 28.91
CA PHE A 437 35.38 29.74 28.74
C PHE A 437 35.46 31.25 28.98
N LYS A 438 36.14 31.67 30.09
CA LYS A 438 36.40 33.09 30.39
C LYS A 438 37.26 33.75 29.31
N GLY A 439 38.11 33.00 28.68
CA GLY A 439 38.95 33.45 27.54
C GLY A 439 38.18 33.47 26.18
N GLY A 440 36.85 33.25 26.18
CA GLY A 440 35.99 33.35 24.99
C GLY A 440 35.97 32.11 24.10
N LYS A 441 36.45 30.94 24.57
CA LYS A 441 36.41 29.71 23.80
C LYS A 441 35.10 28.97 23.98
N ASP A 442 34.15 29.11 23.07
CA ASP A 442 32.83 28.45 23.11
C ASP A 442 32.85 26.91 23.21
N LYS A 443 33.94 26.29 22.72
CA LYS A 443 34.11 24.83 22.82
C LYS A 443 34.21 24.34 24.27
N ALA A 444 34.71 25.17 25.19
CA ALA A 444 34.83 24.83 26.61
C ALA A 444 33.45 24.65 27.27
N LYS A 445 32.45 25.49 26.91
CA LYS A 445 31.08 25.35 27.35
C LYS A 445 30.47 23.99 26.90
N GLY A 446 30.65 23.64 25.60
CA GLY A 446 30.20 22.38 25.05
C GLY A 446 30.79 21.17 25.77
N PHE A 447 32.06 21.22 26.11
CA PHE A 447 32.75 20.18 26.88
C PHE A 447 32.13 20.02 28.29
N LEU A 448 31.94 21.12 29.04
CA LEU A 448 31.35 21.08 30.36
C LEU A 448 29.91 20.57 30.36
N VAL A 449 29.08 20.99 29.39
CA VAL A 449 27.76 20.43 29.17
C VAL A 449 27.84 18.90 28.92
N GLY A 450 28.79 18.45 28.10
CA GLY A 450 29.01 17.03 27.84
C GLY A 450 29.33 16.24 29.12
N GLN A 451 30.17 16.80 30.01
CA GLN A 451 30.50 16.18 31.30
C GLN A 451 29.31 16.11 32.24
N ILE A 452 28.49 17.18 32.31
CA ILE A 452 27.26 17.19 33.10
C ILE A 452 26.26 16.15 32.58
N MET A 453 26.07 16.10 31.27
CA MET A 453 25.20 15.09 30.65
C MET A 453 25.68 13.66 30.90
N LYS A 454 27.01 13.44 30.91
CA LYS A 454 27.60 12.14 31.24
C LYS A 454 27.38 11.79 32.73
N ALA A 455 27.64 12.72 33.64
CA ALA A 455 27.41 12.52 35.07
C ALA A 455 25.97 12.21 35.42
N THR A 456 25.02 12.83 34.73
CA THR A 456 23.58 12.62 34.88
C THR A 456 23.03 11.47 34.03
N LYS A 457 23.89 10.69 33.36
CA LYS A 457 23.53 9.62 32.41
C LYS A 457 22.53 10.08 31.32
N GLY A 458 22.60 11.36 30.94
CA GLY A 458 21.70 11.95 29.95
C GLY A 458 20.31 12.34 30.48
N GLN A 459 20.09 12.28 31.80
CA GLN A 459 18.82 12.61 32.42
C GLN A 459 18.66 14.12 32.75
N ALA A 460 19.73 14.92 32.72
CA ALA A 460 19.60 16.36 32.95
C ALA A 460 18.89 17.05 31.78
N ASN A 461 18.08 18.07 32.11
CA ASN A 461 17.42 18.92 31.11
C ASN A 461 18.46 19.83 30.42
N PRO A 462 18.77 19.64 29.12
CA PRO A 462 19.85 20.35 28.44
C PRO A 462 19.68 21.88 28.40
N PRO A 463 18.46 22.43 28.13
CA PRO A 463 18.21 23.88 28.24
C PRO A 463 18.49 24.42 29.61
N LEU A 464 18.04 23.76 30.69
CA LEU A 464 18.22 24.16 32.05
C LEU A 464 19.71 24.03 32.44
N VAL A 465 20.39 22.97 32.09
CA VAL A 465 21.85 22.79 32.28
C VAL A 465 22.63 23.90 31.61
N ASN A 466 22.32 24.25 30.36
CA ASN A 466 22.98 25.36 29.69
C ASN A 466 22.80 26.69 30.38
N LYS A 467 21.59 26.98 30.85
CA LYS A 467 21.29 28.20 31.59
C LYS A 467 22.07 28.23 32.90
N LEU A 468 21.90 27.22 33.76
CA LEU A 468 22.52 27.15 35.07
C LEU A 468 24.05 27.11 35.01
N LEU A 469 24.61 26.42 34.01
CA LEU A 469 26.06 26.38 33.79
C LEU A 469 26.62 27.75 33.45
N VAL A 470 25.99 28.52 32.57
CA VAL A 470 26.42 29.88 32.21
C VAL A 470 26.32 30.81 33.40
N ASP A 471 25.17 30.73 34.15
CA ASP A 471 24.96 31.54 35.35
C ASP A 471 26.02 31.24 36.40
N GLU A 472 26.43 30.00 36.61
CA GLU A 472 27.44 29.60 37.59
C GLU A 472 28.87 29.95 37.14
N LEU A 473 29.17 29.79 35.85
CA LEU A 473 30.47 30.21 35.27
C LEU A 473 30.69 31.75 35.37
N ASN A 474 29.62 32.53 35.24
CA ASN A 474 29.67 33.99 35.35
C ASN A 474 29.80 34.49 36.80
N LYS A 475 29.45 33.67 37.81
CA LYS A 475 29.62 33.98 39.22
C LYS A 475 31.06 33.73 39.74
N ARG A 476 31.81 32.90 39.07
CA ARG A 476 33.16 32.49 39.43
C ARG A 476 34.21 33.21 38.59
#